data_53b44bd7a5d29da5a4fb45ae1f684614
#
_entry.id   53b44bd7a5d29da5a4fb45ae1f684614
#
_cell.length_a   1.000
_cell.length_b   1.000
_cell.length_c   1.000
_cell.angle_alpha   90.00
_cell.angle_beta   90.00
_cell.angle_gamma   90.00
#
_symmetry.space_group_name_H-M   'P 1'
#
loop_
_entity.id
_entity.type
_entity.pdbx_description
1 polymer ?
#
loop_
_entity_poly.entity_id
_entity_poly.type
_entity_poly.pdbx_seq_one_letter_code
_entity_poly.pdbx_strand_id
1 'polypeptide(L)'
;LTDDPELRFTPSGAAVANFTVASTPRTLNRQTQQWEDGETLFLRCSIWRQAAENVAESLTRGTRVIVQGRLKARSYETREGEKRTVTELEVDEIGPSLTWATAKVNRVSRQGGSGGYNAGGGGGFGGNAGGAPQQQAPANDPWATPAPQAPAQQGGGYGGQGGQGGYGGGAQGGAPANDPWGAPGVGSDEPPF
;
A
#
# COMPACT_ATOMS: atom_id res chain seq x y z
N LEU A 1 -1.71 12.79 -16.71
CA LEU A 1 -2.59 12.39 -17.82
C LEU A 1 -2.98 13.59 -18.68
N THR A 2 -3.02 13.42 -19.99
CA THR A 2 -3.43 14.49 -20.91
C THR A 2 -4.96 14.65 -20.98
N ASP A 3 -5.65 13.53 -20.82
CA ASP A 3 -7.10 13.42 -20.91
C ASP A 3 -7.62 12.41 -19.88
N ASP A 4 -8.94 12.36 -19.68
CA ASP A 4 -9.56 11.35 -18.84
C ASP A 4 -9.36 9.95 -19.45
N PRO A 5 -9.11 8.91 -18.64
CA PRO A 5 -9.02 7.55 -19.15
C PRO A 5 -10.32 7.08 -19.82
N GLU A 6 -10.21 6.62 -21.04
CA GLU A 6 -11.36 6.12 -21.81
C GLU A 6 -11.56 4.62 -21.55
N LEU A 7 -12.61 4.27 -20.81
CA LEU A 7 -12.99 2.88 -20.55
C LEU A 7 -13.82 2.34 -21.73
N ARG A 8 -13.42 1.19 -22.25
CA ARG A 8 -14.14 0.45 -23.30
C ARG A 8 -14.23 -1.03 -22.92
N PHE A 9 -15.21 -1.70 -23.50
CA PHE A 9 -15.34 -3.15 -23.36
C PHE A 9 -15.14 -3.81 -24.72
N THR A 10 -14.36 -4.88 -24.74
CA THR A 10 -14.18 -5.69 -25.94
C THR A 10 -15.44 -6.51 -26.20
N PRO A 11 -15.62 -7.07 -27.43
CA PRO A 11 -16.73 -7.99 -27.71
C PRO A 11 -16.77 -9.21 -26.80
N SER A 12 -15.62 -9.61 -26.24
CA SER A 12 -15.52 -10.68 -25.26
C SER A 12 -15.84 -10.25 -23.81
N GLY A 13 -16.23 -8.98 -23.59
CA GLY A 13 -16.58 -8.43 -22.28
C GLY A 13 -15.39 -7.99 -21.42
N ALA A 14 -14.17 -8.03 -21.94
CA ALA A 14 -13.02 -7.56 -21.18
C ALA A 14 -12.93 -6.03 -21.18
N ALA A 15 -12.80 -5.42 -20.00
CA ALA A 15 -12.58 -3.99 -19.86
C ALA A 15 -11.17 -3.60 -20.30
N VAL A 16 -11.02 -2.48 -20.99
CA VAL A 16 -9.75 -1.82 -21.32
C VAL A 16 -9.91 -0.33 -21.14
N ALA A 17 -8.96 0.30 -20.44
CA ALA A 17 -8.88 1.75 -20.34
C ALA A 17 -7.67 2.24 -21.14
N ASN A 18 -7.91 3.23 -22.01
CA ASN A 18 -6.89 3.88 -22.79
C ASN A 18 -6.68 5.31 -22.30
N PHE A 19 -5.43 5.71 -22.17
CA PHE A 19 -5.06 7.05 -21.75
C PHE A 19 -3.69 7.43 -22.29
N THR A 20 -3.35 8.73 -22.24
CA THR A 20 -2.04 9.23 -22.67
C THR A 20 -1.32 9.87 -21.50
N VAL A 21 -0.06 9.50 -21.32
CA VAL A 21 0.85 10.11 -20.36
C VAL A 21 1.78 11.07 -21.09
N ALA A 22 1.84 12.32 -20.63
CA ALA A 22 2.85 13.28 -21.04
C ALA A 22 3.98 13.29 -19.99
N SER A 23 5.22 13.15 -20.44
CA SER A 23 6.42 13.24 -19.61
C SER A 23 7.36 14.28 -20.18
N THR A 24 7.55 15.39 -19.44
CA THR A 24 8.44 16.48 -19.82
C THR A 24 9.61 16.49 -18.84
N PRO A 25 10.84 16.09 -19.26
CA PRO A 25 12.02 16.19 -18.42
C PRO A 25 12.40 17.67 -18.23
N ARG A 26 12.85 18.02 -17.03
CA ARG A 26 13.40 19.35 -16.77
C ARG A 26 14.90 19.23 -16.52
N THR A 27 15.66 20.06 -17.16
CA THR A 27 17.11 20.12 -17.03
C THR A 27 17.56 21.51 -16.59
N LEU A 28 18.56 21.56 -15.70
CA LEU A 28 19.15 22.83 -15.29
C LEU A 28 20.17 23.28 -16.36
N ASN A 29 19.90 24.40 -17.01
CA ASN A 29 20.88 25.02 -17.87
C ASN A 29 21.99 25.65 -17.00
N ARG A 30 23.20 25.08 -17.07
CA ARG A 30 24.32 25.50 -16.23
C ARG A 30 24.85 26.90 -16.57
N GLN A 31 24.58 27.38 -17.77
CA GLN A 31 25.03 28.72 -18.21
C GLN A 31 24.06 29.81 -17.71
N THR A 32 22.77 29.57 -17.82
CA THR A 32 21.72 30.53 -17.42
C THR A 32 21.24 30.33 -15.97
N GLN A 33 21.62 29.21 -15.33
CA GLN A 33 21.14 28.80 -14.01
C GLN A 33 19.59 28.67 -13.94
N GLN A 34 18.95 28.43 -15.06
CA GLN A 34 17.50 28.30 -15.16
C GLN A 34 17.11 26.86 -15.50
N TRP A 35 15.95 26.44 -14.99
CA TRP A 35 15.36 25.17 -15.34
C TRP A 35 14.60 25.30 -16.65
N GLU A 36 15.01 24.50 -17.63
CA GLU A 36 14.41 24.45 -18.95
C GLU A 36 13.64 23.14 -19.12
N ASP A 37 12.46 23.21 -19.75
CA ASP A 37 11.69 22.03 -20.11
C ASP A 37 12.27 21.41 -21.38
N GLY A 38 12.52 20.12 -21.33
CA GLY A 38 12.96 19.35 -22.49
C GLY A 38 11.80 18.93 -23.39
N GLU A 39 12.09 18.05 -24.35
CA GLU A 39 11.08 17.52 -25.25
C GLU A 39 10.06 16.66 -24.50
N THR A 40 8.78 16.93 -24.72
CA THR A 40 7.70 16.19 -24.09
C THR A 40 7.44 14.87 -24.82
N LEU A 41 7.57 13.76 -24.11
CA LEU A 41 7.16 12.45 -24.60
C LEU A 41 5.66 12.24 -24.31
N PHE A 42 4.88 11.97 -25.38
CA PHE A 42 3.49 11.51 -25.26
C PHE A 42 3.45 10.02 -25.50
N LEU A 43 3.05 9.25 -24.46
CA LEU A 43 3.00 7.81 -24.53
C LEU A 43 1.56 7.34 -24.38
N ARG A 44 1.05 6.62 -25.38
CA ARG A 44 -0.25 5.95 -25.31
C ARG A 44 -0.14 4.72 -24.42
N CYS A 45 -1.07 4.61 -23.49
CA CYS A 45 -1.12 3.55 -22.49
C CYS A 45 -2.44 2.80 -22.58
N SER A 46 -2.39 1.51 -22.34
CA SER A 46 -3.58 0.67 -22.19
C SER A 46 -3.45 -0.21 -20.96
N ILE A 47 -4.52 -0.31 -20.17
CA ILE A 47 -4.61 -1.20 -19.02
C ILE A 47 -5.88 -2.04 -19.11
N TRP A 48 -5.87 -3.27 -18.60
CA TRP A 48 -6.91 -4.25 -18.86
C TRP A 48 -7.62 -4.72 -17.59
N ARG A 49 -8.84 -5.27 -17.78
CA ARG A 49 -9.66 -5.95 -16.76
C ARG A 49 -10.04 -5.02 -15.61
N GLN A 50 -10.08 -5.54 -14.38
CA GLN A 50 -10.48 -4.78 -13.20
C GLN A 50 -9.66 -3.49 -12.99
N ALA A 51 -8.37 -3.52 -13.32
CA ALA A 51 -7.53 -2.33 -13.22
C ALA A 51 -7.98 -1.21 -14.19
N ALA A 52 -8.55 -1.55 -15.35
CA ALA A 52 -9.11 -0.58 -16.29
C ALA A 52 -10.30 0.17 -15.68
N GLU A 53 -11.21 -0.55 -15.04
CA GLU A 53 -12.38 0.03 -14.37
C GLU A 53 -11.93 0.94 -13.21
N ASN A 54 -11.01 0.46 -12.38
CA ASN A 54 -10.48 1.23 -11.26
C ASN A 54 -9.76 2.51 -11.72
N VAL A 55 -9.02 2.46 -12.83
CA VAL A 55 -8.34 3.63 -13.40
C VAL A 55 -9.34 4.66 -13.90
N ALA A 56 -10.37 4.23 -14.62
CA ALA A 56 -11.41 5.11 -15.14
C ALA A 56 -12.22 5.79 -14.03
N GLU A 57 -12.40 5.12 -12.89
CA GLU A 57 -13.10 5.66 -11.72
C GLU A 57 -12.21 6.62 -10.90
N SER A 58 -10.89 6.35 -10.83
CA SER A 58 -10.00 7.00 -9.88
C SER A 58 -9.14 8.11 -10.46
N LEU A 59 -8.83 8.07 -11.75
CA LEU A 59 -7.88 8.99 -12.37
C LEU A 59 -8.59 9.89 -13.39
N THR A 60 -8.18 11.15 -13.40
CA THR A 60 -8.72 12.16 -14.31
C THR A 60 -7.60 12.90 -15.03
N ARG A 61 -7.97 13.66 -16.06
CA ARG A 61 -7.06 14.58 -16.75
C ARG A 61 -6.26 15.43 -15.76
N GLY A 62 -4.98 15.60 -16.02
CA GLY A 62 -4.07 16.38 -15.18
C GLY A 62 -3.51 15.62 -13.99
N THR A 63 -4.03 14.45 -13.65
CA THR A 63 -3.48 13.62 -12.57
C THR A 63 -2.04 13.23 -12.89
N ARG A 64 -1.13 13.52 -11.97
CA ARG A 64 0.26 13.02 -12.03
C ARG A 64 0.27 11.56 -11.59
N VAL A 65 0.85 10.70 -12.41
CA VAL A 65 0.83 9.24 -12.21
C VAL A 65 2.23 8.65 -12.22
N ILE A 66 2.37 7.50 -11.57
CA ILE A 66 3.48 6.56 -11.73
C ILE A 66 2.93 5.38 -12.50
N VAL A 67 3.62 4.99 -13.57
CA VAL A 67 3.16 3.93 -14.48
C VAL A 67 4.29 2.95 -14.68
N GLN A 68 3.98 1.67 -14.58
CA GLN A 68 4.87 0.56 -14.92
C GLN A 68 4.18 -0.34 -15.94
N GLY A 69 4.93 -0.83 -16.92
CA GLY A 69 4.40 -1.68 -17.97
C GLY A 69 5.45 -2.07 -18.99
N ARG A 70 4.98 -2.67 -20.07
CA ARG A 70 5.80 -3.17 -21.17
C ARG A 70 5.56 -2.36 -22.43
N LEU A 71 6.64 -1.84 -23.03
CA LEU A 71 6.56 -1.18 -24.32
C LEU A 71 6.26 -2.20 -25.42
N LYS A 72 5.27 -1.88 -26.24
CA LYS A 72 4.89 -2.65 -27.42
C LYS A 72 5.01 -1.79 -28.66
N ALA A 73 5.67 -2.30 -29.67
CA ALA A 73 5.70 -1.69 -30.99
C ALA A 73 4.54 -2.27 -31.82
N ARG A 74 3.68 -1.39 -32.34
CA ARG A 74 2.60 -1.75 -33.25
C ARG A 74 2.83 -1.10 -34.58
N SER A 75 2.97 -1.91 -35.62
CA SER A 75 3.07 -1.42 -36.99
C SER A 75 1.69 -1.47 -37.66
N TYR A 76 1.33 -0.42 -38.35
CA TYR A 76 0.12 -0.35 -39.17
C TYR A 76 0.46 0.36 -40.49
N GLU A 77 -0.33 0.08 -41.49
CA GLU A 77 -0.28 0.71 -42.79
C GLU A 77 -1.27 1.87 -42.87
N THR A 78 -0.81 3.05 -43.28
CA THR A 78 -1.69 4.19 -43.49
C THR A 78 -2.50 3.99 -44.76
N ARG A 79 -3.54 4.81 -44.95
CA ARG A 79 -4.32 4.79 -46.19
C ARG A 79 -3.52 5.10 -47.45
N GLU A 80 -2.35 5.70 -47.29
CA GLU A 80 -1.40 6.06 -48.33
C GLU A 80 -0.37 4.95 -48.61
N GLY A 81 -0.48 3.80 -47.94
CA GLY A 81 0.44 2.64 -48.10
C GLY A 81 1.74 2.75 -47.31
N GLU A 82 1.88 3.79 -46.45
CA GLU A 82 3.07 3.92 -45.60
C GLU A 82 2.97 3.03 -44.36
N LYS A 83 4.02 2.27 -44.08
CA LYS A 83 4.15 1.52 -42.81
C LYS A 83 4.64 2.46 -41.71
N ARG A 84 3.80 2.63 -40.68
CA ARG A 84 4.17 3.39 -39.48
C ARG A 84 4.20 2.48 -38.26
N THR A 85 5.19 2.70 -37.42
CA THR A 85 5.33 2.00 -36.14
C THR A 85 5.07 2.98 -35.01
N VAL A 86 4.12 2.67 -34.14
CA VAL A 86 3.84 3.39 -32.90
C VAL A 86 4.29 2.55 -31.72
N THR A 87 4.90 3.20 -30.75
CA THR A 87 5.22 2.59 -29.46
C THR A 87 4.10 2.91 -28.48
N GLU A 88 3.55 1.87 -27.88
CA GLU A 88 2.49 1.95 -26.86
C GLU A 88 2.97 1.26 -25.58
N LEU A 89 2.43 1.65 -24.43
CA LEU A 89 2.71 1.01 -23.15
C LEU A 89 1.52 0.15 -22.74
N GLU A 90 1.74 -1.16 -22.67
CA GLU A 90 0.81 -2.06 -21.99
C GLU A 90 1.12 -2.00 -20.49
N VAL A 91 0.19 -1.42 -19.74
CA VAL A 91 0.39 -1.09 -18.32
C VAL A 91 0.11 -2.29 -17.46
N ASP A 92 1.04 -2.63 -16.59
CA ASP A 92 0.88 -3.64 -15.55
C ASP A 92 0.39 -2.99 -14.25
N GLU A 93 0.93 -1.80 -13.87
CA GLU A 93 0.59 -1.07 -12.66
C GLU A 93 0.53 0.44 -12.91
N ILE A 94 -0.44 1.11 -12.29
CA ILE A 94 -0.58 2.56 -12.31
C ILE A 94 -1.16 3.07 -10.99
N GLY A 95 -0.71 4.23 -10.57
CA GLY A 95 -1.27 4.93 -9.42
C GLY A 95 -0.99 6.42 -9.44
N PRO A 96 -1.69 7.22 -8.63
CA PRO A 96 -1.41 8.64 -8.49
C PRO A 96 -0.05 8.85 -7.82
N SER A 97 0.71 9.82 -8.31
CA SER A 97 1.93 10.28 -7.64
C SER A 97 1.56 11.11 -6.41
N LEU A 98 2.13 10.74 -5.26
CA LEU A 98 1.87 11.44 -3.98
C LEU A 98 2.85 12.59 -3.71
N THR A 99 3.68 12.98 -4.67
CA THR A 99 4.65 14.07 -4.49
C THR A 99 3.99 15.37 -4.03
N TRP A 100 2.79 15.69 -4.59
CA TRP A 100 2.02 16.88 -4.22
C TRP A 100 0.52 16.58 -4.08
N ALA A 101 0.18 15.33 -3.76
CA ALA A 101 -1.20 14.90 -3.60
C ALA A 101 -1.31 13.86 -2.48
N THR A 102 -2.50 13.69 -1.94
CA THR A 102 -2.85 12.61 -1.03
C THR A 102 -3.88 11.70 -1.69
N ALA A 103 -3.90 10.43 -1.35
CA ALA A 103 -4.89 9.48 -1.83
C ALA A 103 -5.48 8.65 -0.68
N LYS A 104 -6.78 8.38 -0.75
CA LYS A 104 -7.46 7.39 0.09
C LYS A 104 -7.66 6.13 -0.74
N VAL A 105 -7.21 4.99 -0.23
CA VAL A 105 -7.31 3.72 -0.93
C VAL A 105 -8.56 2.98 -0.46
N ASN A 106 -9.48 2.72 -1.39
CA ASN A 106 -10.62 1.84 -1.20
C ASN A 106 -10.29 0.49 -1.84
N ARG A 107 -10.38 -0.59 -1.05
CA ARG A 107 -10.13 -1.93 -1.59
C ARG A 107 -11.37 -2.41 -2.34
N VAL A 108 -11.16 -2.81 -3.59
CA VAL A 108 -12.18 -3.49 -4.38
C VAL A 108 -11.98 -4.99 -4.17
N SER A 109 -13.02 -5.69 -3.66
CA SER A 109 -13.00 -7.14 -3.55
C SER A 109 -13.04 -7.75 -4.94
N ARG A 110 -12.14 -8.69 -5.21
CA ARG A 110 -12.17 -9.47 -6.45
C ARG A 110 -13.47 -10.26 -6.50
N GLN A 111 -14.39 -9.84 -7.35
CA GLN A 111 -15.60 -10.57 -7.65
C GLN A 111 -15.23 -11.74 -8.57
N GLY A 112 -14.93 -12.90 -7.97
CA GLY A 112 -14.55 -14.07 -8.76
C GLY A 112 -13.73 -15.09 -7.99
N GLY A 113 -14.13 -15.42 -6.77
CA GLY A 113 -13.61 -16.53 -5.98
C GLY A 113 -14.71 -17.01 -5.06
N SER A 114 -15.53 -17.92 -5.57
CA SER A 114 -16.49 -18.69 -4.78
C SER A 114 -15.75 -19.43 -3.68
N GLY A 115 -15.85 -18.95 -2.47
CA GLY A 115 -15.34 -19.56 -1.27
C GLY A 115 -16.00 -18.88 -0.10
N GLY A 116 -17.27 -19.26 0.15
CA GLY A 116 -18.06 -18.71 1.23
C GLY A 116 -17.44 -19.01 2.58
N TYR A 117 -17.10 -17.97 3.30
CA TYR A 117 -17.19 -17.98 4.75
C TYR A 117 -18.26 -16.98 5.13
N ASN A 118 -19.47 -17.52 5.25
CA ASN A 118 -20.64 -16.83 5.78
C ASN A 118 -20.40 -16.62 7.29
N ALA A 119 -19.94 -15.46 7.69
CA ALA A 119 -20.04 -14.96 9.04
C ALA A 119 -21.37 -14.20 9.16
N GLY A 120 -22.49 -14.95 9.17
CA GLY A 120 -23.81 -14.47 9.49
C GLY A 120 -23.88 -14.06 10.96
N GLY A 121 -23.92 -12.77 11.21
CA GLY A 121 -24.41 -12.22 12.47
C GLY A 121 -25.93 -12.31 12.47
N GLY A 122 -26.50 -13.08 13.39
CA GLY A 122 -27.93 -13.14 13.67
C GLY A 122 -28.12 -13.50 15.09
N GLY A 123 -28.65 -12.58 15.90
CA GLY A 123 -28.96 -12.75 17.30
C GLY A 123 -30.06 -13.76 17.52
N GLY A 124 -30.09 -14.34 18.74
CA GLY A 124 -31.20 -15.17 19.23
C GLY A 124 -30.84 -15.87 20.52
N PHE A 125 -31.44 -15.45 21.57
CA PHE A 125 -31.61 -15.94 22.95
C PHE A 125 -31.51 -17.44 23.14
N GLY A 126 -30.94 -17.85 24.30
CA GLY A 126 -31.39 -19.04 25.02
C GLY A 126 -30.29 -20.00 25.48
N GLY A 127 -29.93 -19.92 26.70
CA GLY A 127 -29.62 -20.84 27.76
C GLY A 127 -28.98 -22.20 27.52
N ASN A 128 -28.05 -22.44 28.37
CA ASN A 128 -27.67 -23.63 29.12
C ASN A 128 -26.29 -24.24 28.84
N ALA A 129 -25.56 -24.29 29.90
CA ALA A 129 -24.38 -25.03 30.33
C ALA A 129 -23.76 -26.11 29.42
N GLY A 130 -22.43 -26.09 29.34
CA GLY A 130 -21.63 -27.32 29.21
C GLY A 130 -20.56 -27.31 28.14
N GLY A 131 -19.29 -27.28 28.53
CA GLY A 131 -18.21 -27.88 27.78
C GLY A 131 -17.52 -26.99 26.75
N ALA A 132 -16.40 -26.40 27.11
CA ALA A 132 -15.46 -25.77 26.17
C ALA A 132 -14.72 -26.86 25.38
N PRO A 133 -14.69 -26.80 24.06
CA PRO A 133 -13.74 -27.58 23.29
C PRO A 133 -12.39 -26.83 23.25
N GLN A 134 -11.37 -27.52 23.71
CA GLN A 134 -9.95 -27.13 23.55
C GLN A 134 -9.61 -27.06 22.06
N GLN A 135 -9.39 -25.89 21.54
CA GLN A 135 -8.80 -25.71 20.22
C GLN A 135 -7.31 -26.04 20.31
N GLN A 136 -6.92 -27.17 19.71
CA GLN A 136 -5.54 -27.48 19.40
C GLN A 136 -5.05 -26.51 18.33
N ALA A 137 -4.03 -25.71 18.66
CA ALA A 137 -3.29 -24.91 17.71
C ALA A 137 -2.51 -25.82 16.73
N PRO A 138 -2.43 -25.49 15.44
CA PRO A 138 -1.62 -26.24 14.50
C PRO A 138 -0.13 -26.11 14.85
N ALA A 139 0.54 -27.23 14.94
CA ALA A 139 1.89 -27.39 15.49
C ALA A 139 3.04 -27.00 14.55
N ASN A 140 2.84 -26.18 13.52
CA ASN A 140 3.93 -25.75 12.62
C ASN A 140 3.64 -24.39 11.96
N ASP A 141 3.55 -23.33 12.76
CA ASP A 141 3.60 -21.97 12.25
C ASP A 141 4.95 -21.35 12.62
N PRO A 142 5.90 -21.17 11.68
CA PRO A 142 7.22 -20.62 11.95
C PRO A 142 7.20 -19.12 12.34
N TRP A 143 6.05 -18.46 12.29
CA TRP A 143 5.87 -17.04 12.64
C TRP A 143 4.99 -16.82 13.87
N ALA A 144 4.60 -17.89 14.61
CA ALA A 144 3.84 -17.75 15.83
C ALA A 144 4.72 -17.16 16.93
N THR A 145 4.43 -15.94 17.34
CA THR A 145 5.02 -15.33 18.55
C THR A 145 4.51 -16.05 19.78
N PRO A 146 5.38 -16.47 20.74
CA PRO A 146 4.94 -17.10 21.97
C PRO A 146 4.08 -16.13 22.78
N ALA A 147 2.90 -16.61 23.20
CA ALA A 147 2.03 -15.86 24.07
C ALA A 147 2.71 -15.67 25.45
N PRO A 148 2.61 -14.47 26.09
CA PRO A 148 3.15 -14.26 27.41
C PRO A 148 2.42 -15.14 28.42
N GLN A 149 3.19 -15.96 29.15
CA GLN A 149 2.70 -16.78 30.25
C GLN A 149 2.23 -15.88 31.38
N ALA A 150 0.97 -16.01 31.76
CA ALA A 150 0.43 -15.42 32.98
C ALA A 150 1.07 -16.11 34.21
N PRO A 151 1.47 -15.36 35.25
CA PRO A 151 2.02 -15.96 36.46
C PRO A 151 0.93 -16.76 37.23
N ALA A 152 1.29 -17.96 37.61
CA ALA A 152 0.46 -18.84 38.45
C ALA A 152 0.20 -18.18 39.80
N GLN A 153 -1.06 -17.95 40.11
CA GLN A 153 -1.50 -17.57 41.45
C GLN A 153 -1.48 -18.80 42.35
N GLN A 154 -0.51 -18.84 43.21
CA GLN A 154 -0.45 -19.78 44.35
C GLN A 154 -1.21 -19.14 45.50
N GLY A 155 -2.32 -19.72 45.85
CA GLY A 155 -3.14 -19.33 47.01
C GLY A 155 -2.49 -19.71 48.31
N GLY A 156 -2.51 -18.82 49.27
CA GLY A 156 -2.15 -19.09 50.66
C GLY A 156 -2.48 -17.88 51.51
N GLY A 157 -3.43 -18.04 52.39
CA GLY A 157 -4.10 -17.03 53.16
C GLY A 157 -3.34 -16.54 54.41
N TYR A 158 -4.08 -15.71 55.15
CA TYR A 158 -3.91 -15.18 56.51
C TYR A 158 -3.19 -13.83 56.70
N GLY A 159 -3.98 -12.86 57.06
CA GLY A 159 -3.93 -12.17 58.36
C GLY A 159 -3.06 -10.94 58.48
N GLY A 160 -3.67 -9.81 58.85
CA GLY A 160 -3.07 -8.88 59.83
C GLY A 160 -2.63 -7.50 59.33
N GLN A 161 -3.53 -6.54 59.43
CA GLN A 161 -3.41 -5.32 60.26
C GLN A 161 -2.16 -4.41 60.12
N GLY A 162 -2.39 -3.17 59.72
CA GLY A 162 -1.81 -1.97 60.41
C GLY A 162 -0.60 -1.27 59.80
N GLY A 163 -0.72 0.07 59.62
CA GLY A 163 0.38 1.01 59.76
C GLY A 163 0.78 1.80 58.50
N GLN A 164 0.17 2.89 58.30
CA GLN A 164 0.61 4.30 58.34
C GLN A 164 2.08 4.61 58.00
N GLY A 165 2.26 5.45 56.95
CA GLY A 165 3.27 6.53 56.93
C GLY A 165 4.50 6.32 56.08
N GLY A 166 4.82 7.32 55.29
CA GLY A 166 6.20 7.59 54.95
C GLY A 166 6.48 8.02 53.50
N TYR A 167 6.71 9.25 53.36
CA TYR A 167 7.29 9.99 52.22
C TYR A 167 8.61 9.42 51.70
N GLY A 168 8.87 9.63 50.40
CA GLY A 168 10.26 9.85 49.99
C GLY A 168 10.72 9.12 48.73
N GLY A 169 10.83 9.80 47.62
CA GLY A 169 12.08 9.95 46.88
C GLY A 169 12.51 8.91 45.87
N GLY A 170 12.57 9.36 44.63
CA GLY A 170 13.66 8.97 43.74
C GLY A 170 13.49 7.72 42.92
N ALA A 171 12.91 7.83 41.74
CA ALA A 171 12.96 6.77 40.75
C ALA A 171 13.96 7.11 39.67
N GLN A 172 15.00 6.36 39.62
CA GLN A 172 15.94 6.32 38.50
C GLN A 172 15.52 5.15 37.61
N GLY A 173 14.91 5.49 36.47
CA GLY A 173 14.49 4.51 35.46
C GLY A 173 15.71 4.05 34.65
N GLY A 174 16.06 2.78 34.81
CA GLY A 174 17.02 2.11 33.95
C GLY A 174 16.42 1.80 32.60
N ALA A 175 17.08 2.25 31.54
CA ALA A 175 16.76 1.90 30.16
C ALA A 175 17.14 0.42 29.90
N PRO A 176 16.40 -0.30 29.04
CA PRO A 176 16.74 -1.66 28.67
C PRO A 176 17.99 -1.69 27.81
N ALA A 177 18.94 -2.58 28.17
CA ALA A 177 20.28 -2.69 27.63
C ALA A 177 20.38 -3.51 26.33
N ASN A 178 19.49 -3.37 25.37
CA ASN A 178 19.64 -4.00 24.05
C ASN A 178 18.87 -3.24 22.98
N ASP A 179 19.25 -2.00 22.72
CA ASP A 179 18.83 -1.26 21.54
C ASP A 179 20.01 -1.25 20.56
N PRO A 180 19.95 -1.99 19.42
CA PRO A 180 21.05 -2.04 18.45
C PRO A 180 21.26 -0.72 17.69
N TRP A 181 20.41 0.30 17.89
CA TRP A 181 20.51 1.62 17.27
C TRP A 181 20.92 2.73 18.26
N GLY A 182 21.13 2.39 19.52
CA GLY A 182 21.54 3.31 20.57
C GLY A 182 23.06 3.37 20.76
N ALA A 183 23.83 3.76 19.76
CA ALA A 183 25.25 4.06 19.93
C ALA A 183 25.39 5.50 20.44
N PRO A 184 26.06 5.73 21.60
CA PRO A 184 26.35 7.07 22.06
C PRO A 184 27.57 7.64 21.32
N GLY A 185 27.37 8.80 20.68
CA GLY A 185 28.44 9.71 20.31
C GLY A 185 28.96 9.62 18.90
N VAL A 186 28.27 10.29 17.98
CA VAL A 186 28.95 10.89 16.84
C VAL A 186 28.57 12.37 16.83
N GLY A 187 29.60 13.21 16.95
CA GLY A 187 29.48 14.65 17.00
C GLY A 187 28.88 15.20 15.70
N SER A 188 28.27 16.35 15.87
CA SER A 188 27.75 17.24 14.85
C SER A 188 28.82 17.54 13.77
N ASP A 189 28.75 16.82 12.65
CA ASP A 189 29.32 17.26 11.39
C ASP A 189 28.16 17.27 10.38
N GLU A 190 27.62 18.45 10.21
CA GLU A 190 26.66 18.80 9.18
C GLU A 190 27.41 18.84 7.84
N PRO A 191 27.01 18.09 6.80
CA PRO A 191 27.65 18.21 5.50
C PRO A 191 27.28 19.52 4.84
N PRO A 192 28.24 20.23 4.19
CA PRO A 192 27.96 21.48 3.50
C PRO A 192 27.28 21.20 2.14
N PHE A 193 26.09 21.75 1.93
CA PHE A 193 25.48 21.96 0.60
C PHE A 193 25.13 23.42 0.45
#